data_4c9be37e566ebe8511ac533d0be547e4
#
_entry.id   4c9be37e566ebe8511ac533d0be547e4
#
_cell.length_a   1.000
_cell.length_b   1.000
_cell.length_c   1.000
_cell.angle_alpha   90.00
_cell.angle_beta   90.00
_cell.angle_gamma   90.00
#
_symmetry.space_group_name_H-M   'P 1'
#
loop_
_entity.id
_entity.type
_entity.pdbx_description
1 polymer ?
#
loop_
_entity_poly.entity_id
_entity_poly.type
_entity_poly.pdbx_seq_one_letter_code
_entity_poly.pdbx_strand_id
1 'polypeptide(L)'
;TENSEELEKAAEKLKEQKKVVQAYVMDEIFDKMGAGEAIIAPYYAGDAVTLMDEYEDLGFVIPDSGTNLFIDAVCIPKGCRNKEAAEMYINFLNEPDVAYAIADFIGYSTPNQKAYEMLDDEVKNDGISYLDDDYIEEKTTVFCNLSDEANQKMQTLWTDMKSSEEQTPNKVIVPAFMSVCVIA
;
A
#
# COMPACT_ATOMS: atom_id res chain seq x y z
N THR A 1 1.02 -13.47 -8.87
CA THR A 1 1.15 -14.59 -9.83
C THR A 1 1.94 -15.74 -9.23
N GLU A 2 1.61 -16.96 -9.63
CA GLU A 2 2.40 -18.16 -9.32
C GLU A 2 3.26 -18.61 -10.52
N ASN A 3 3.20 -17.89 -11.62
CA ASN A 3 3.97 -18.18 -12.81
C ASN A 3 5.45 -17.83 -12.61
N SER A 4 6.31 -18.85 -12.64
CA SER A 4 7.76 -18.70 -12.41
C SER A 4 8.42 -17.77 -13.41
N GLU A 5 8.02 -17.76 -14.69
CA GLU A 5 8.57 -16.89 -15.71
C GLU A 5 8.20 -15.42 -15.48
N GLU A 6 6.99 -15.16 -14.99
CA GLU A 6 6.55 -13.79 -14.65
C GLU A 6 7.30 -13.27 -13.43
N LEU A 7 7.51 -14.12 -12.42
CA LEU A 7 8.32 -13.78 -11.25
C LEU A 7 9.77 -13.44 -11.63
N GLU A 8 10.37 -14.21 -12.53
CA GLU A 8 11.71 -13.93 -13.05
C GLU A 8 11.79 -12.64 -13.84
N LYS A 9 10.80 -12.37 -14.72
CA LYS A 9 10.71 -11.11 -15.46
C LYS A 9 10.55 -9.91 -14.51
N ALA A 10 9.76 -10.05 -13.45
CA ALA A 10 9.62 -9.01 -12.43
C ALA A 10 10.95 -8.76 -11.71
N ALA A 11 11.67 -9.82 -11.31
CA ALA A 11 12.97 -9.70 -10.69
C ALA A 11 14.01 -9.01 -11.57
N GLU A 12 14.03 -9.30 -12.87
CA GLU A 12 14.91 -8.60 -13.83
C GLU A 12 14.56 -7.11 -13.93
N LYS A 13 13.27 -6.76 -13.94
CA LYS A 13 12.84 -5.36 -13.91
C LYS A 13 13.26 -4.63 -12.63
N LEU A 14 13.18 -5.30 -11.48
CA LEU A 14 13.65 -4.76 -10.21
C LEU A 14 15.17 -4.57 -10.19
N LYS A 15 15.95 -5.46 -10.81
CA LYS A 15 17.40 -5.27 -10.97
C LYS A 15 17.74 -4.07 -11.86
N GLU A 16 16.96 -3.85 -12.92
CA GLU A 16 17.09 -2.64 -13.76
C GLU A 16 16.77 -1.38 -12.95
N GLN A 17 15.67 -1.42 -12.19
CA GLN A 17 15.19 -0.32 -11.35
C GLN A 17 16.20 0.00 -10.22
N LYS A 18 16.89 -0.99 -9.67
CA LYS A 18 17.87 -0.82 -8.57
C LYS A 18 18.90 0.28 -8.86
N LYS A 19 19.24 0.51 -10.13
CA LYS A 19 20.21 1.54 -10.52
C LYS A 19 19.75 2.97 -10.23
N VAL A 20 18.45 3.18 -10.05
CA VAL A 20 17.83 4.50 -9.82
C VAL A 20 17.09 4.59 -8.50
N VAL A 21 16.94 3.47 -7.78
CA VAL A 21 16.27 3.42 -6.46
C VAL A 21 17.18 3.98 -5.39
N GLN A 22 16.68 4.90 -4.60
CA GLN A 22 17.40 5.45 -3.45
C GLN A 22 17.55 4.43 -2.32
N ALA A 23 16.43 3.78 -1.95
CA ALA A 23 16.38 2.79 -0.89
C ALA A 23 15.14 1.91 -1.02
N TYR A 24 15.20 0.69 -0.47
CA TYR A 24 14.05 -0.18 -0.26
C TYR A 24 13.68 -0.12 1.22
N VAL A 25 12.66 0.63 1.53
CA VAL A 25 12.19 0.92 2.89
C VAL A 25 10.68 0.67 2.99
N MET A 26 10.14 0.75 4.18
CA MET A 26 8.71 0.63 4.46
C MET A 26 8.22 1.95 5.06
N ASP A 27 8.00 2.02 6.35
CA ASP A 27 7.42 3.16 7.06
C ASP A 27 8.31 4.43 6.97
N GLU A 28 9.62 4.27 6.76
CA GLU A 28 10.55 5.39 6.54
C GLU A 28 10.21 6.23 5.30
N ILE A 29 9.32 5.74 4.42
CA ILE A 29 8.82 6.53 3.27
C ILE A 29 8.13 7.79 3.78
N PHE A 30 7.34 7.69 4.84
CA PHE A 30 6.62 8.82 5.43
C PHE A 30 7.59 9.97 5.76
N ASP A 31 8.61 9.68 6.55
CA ASP A 31 9.61 10.67 6.95
C ASP A 31 10.40 11.22 5.75
N LYS A 32 10.77 10.35 4.80
CA LYS A 32 11.56 10.73 3.62
C LYS A 32 10.80 11.64 2.67
N MET A 33 9.53 11.39 2.45
CA MET A 33 8.67 12.23 1.60
C MET A 33 8.42 13.57 2.29
N GLY A 34 8.04 13.57 3.57
CA GLY A 34 7.80 14.79 4.33
C GLY A 34 9.04 15.68 4.49
N ALA A 35 10.23 15.08 4.62
CA ALA A 35 11.50 15.83 4.66
C ALA A 35 12.02 16.25 3.27
N GLY A 36 11.37 15.88 2.18
CA GLY A 36 11.85 16.14 0.81
C GLY A 36 13.11 15.35 0.45
N GLU A 37 13.44 14.28 1.18
CA GLU A 37 14.58 13.41 0.88
C GLU A 37 14.29 12.45 -0.28
N ALA A 38 13.02 12.12 -0.52
CA ALA A 38 12.55 11.33 -1.64
C ALA A 38 11.61 12.17 -2.53
N ILE A 39 11.69 11.98 -3.84
CA ILE A 39 10.87 12.73 -4.81
C ILE A 39 9.66 11.93 -5.24
N ILE A 40 9.77 10.61 -5.25
CA ILE A 40 8.72 9.68 -5.66
C ILE A 40 8.88 8.37 -4.90
N ALA A 41 7.77 7.83 -4.43
CA ALA A 41 7.73 6.54 -3.76
C ALA A 41 6.37 5.86 -3.99
N PRO A 42 6.31 4.51 -4.11
CA PRO A 42 5.07 3.79 -3.93
C PRO A 42 4.71 3.80 -2.45
N TYR A 43 3.46 4.12 -2.13
CA TYR A 43 3.02 4.17 -0.75
C TYR A 43 1.54 3.79 -0.61
N TYR A 44 1.08 3.59 0.61
CA TYR A 44 -0.31 3.26 0.92
C TYR A 44 -1.19 4.51 0.82
N ALA A 45 -2.44 4.33 0.36
CA ALA A 45 -3.34 5.44 0.11
C ALA A 45 -3.64 6.26 1.38
N GLY A 46 -3.94 5.62 2.50
CA GLY A 46 -4.24 6.32 3.74
C GLY A 46 -3.05 7.10 4.30
N ASP A 47 -1.85 6.53 4.26
CA ASP A 47 -0.62 7.25 4.66
C ASP A 47 -0.33 8.42 3.71
N ALA A 48 -0.63 8.27 2.41
CA ALA A 48 -0.47 9.35 1.46
C ALA A 48 -1.46 10.50 1.71
N VAL A 49 -2.71 10.20 2.05
CA VAL A 49 -3.71 11.21 2.46
C VAL A 49 -3.20 11.98 3.68
N THR A 50 -2.76 11.28 4.71
CA THR A 50 -2.19 11.91 5.92
C THR A 50 -0.97 12.79 5.60
N LEU A 51 -0.08 12.33 4.69
CA LEU A 51 1.07 13.13 4.25
C LEU A 51 0.66 14.39 3.50
N MET A 52 -0.34 14.32 2.62
CA MET A 52 -0.82 15.49 1.87
C MET A 52 -1.52 16.50 2.78
N ASP A 53 -2.13 16.07 3.87
CA ASP A 53 -2.69 16.97 4.88
C ASP A 53 -1.60 17.75 5.65
N GLU A 54 -0.41 17.13 5.83
CA GLU A 54 0.72 17.77 6.51
C GLU A 54 1.61 18.58 5.57
N TYR A 55 1.71 18.18 4.28
CA TYR A 55 2.66 18.75 3.31
C TYR A 55 1.94 19.09 2.00
N GLU A 56 1.62 20.37 1.79
CA GLU A 56 0.88 20.90 0.64
C GLU A 56 1.54 20.67 -0.74
N ASP A 57 2.84 20.38 -0.77
CA ASP A 57 3.63 20.15 -1.99
C ASP A 57 3.66 18.67 -2.41
N LEU A 58 3.06 17.79 -1.63
CA LEU A 58 2.91 16.38 -1.98
C LEU A 58 1.61 16.11 -2.75
N GLY A 59 1.65 15.13 -3.62
CA GLY A 59 0.51 14.66 -4.38
C GLY A 59 0.56 13.15 -4.54
N PHE A 60 -0.61 12.58 -4.77
CA PHE A 60 -0.80 11.16 -4.88
C PHE A 60 -1.46 10.79 -6.21
N VAL A 61 -1.04 9.72 -6.83
CA VAL A 61 -1.59 9.27 -8.12
C VAL A 61 -1.80 7.76 -8.10
N ILE A 62 -3.01 7.35 -8.42
CA ILE A 62 -3.32 5.95 -8.69
C ILE A 62 -3.14 5.71 -10.20
N PRO A 63 -2.30 4.74 -10.63
CA PRO A 63 -2.02 4.53 -12.04
C PRO A 63 -3.22 3.99 -12.82
N ASP A 64 -3.45 4.49 -14.04
CA ASP A 64 -4.46 3.95 -14.95
C ASP A 64 -4.23 2.47 -15.32
N SER A 65 -3.00 1.98 -15.15
CA SER A 65 -2.63 0.58 -15.37
C SER A 65 -3.16 -0.37 -14.33
N GLY A 66 -3.68 0.16 -13.22
CA GLY A 66 -4.22 -0.61 -12.09
C GLY A 66 -3.33 -0.59 -10.85
N THR A 67 -3.88 -1.09 -9.76
CA THR A 67 -3.25 -1.14 -8.45
C THR A 67 -3.63 -2.39 -7.67
N ASN A 68 -3.05 -2.58 -6.49
CA ASN A 68 -3.45 -3.63 -5.56
C ASN A 68 -4.59 -3.14 -4.66
N LEU A 69 -5.54 -4.02 -4.42
CA LEU A 69 -6.52 -3.88 -3.35
C LEU A 69 -6.13 -4.82 -2.21
N PHE A 70 -6.05 -4.32 -1.00
CA PHE A 70 -5.81 -5.13 0.19
C PHE A 70 -6.88 -4.87 1.25
N ILE A 71 -7.05 -5.81 2.15
CA ILE A 71 -8.03 -5.76 3.23
C ILE A 71 -7.30 -6.12 4.51
N ASP A 72 -7.20 -5.17 5.43
CA ASP A 72 -6.68 -5.43 6.75
C ASP A 72 -7.74 -6.10 7.62
N ALA A 73 -7.33 -7.10 8.36
CA ALA A 73 -8.22 -7.91 9.17
C ALA A 73 -7.73 -8.05 10.61
N VAL A 74 -8.64 -7.85 11.55
CA VAL A 74 -8.40 -8.16 12.96
C VAL A 74 -8.71 -9.63 13.23
N CYS A 75 -7.73 -10.37 13.73
CA CYS A 75 -7.84 -11.81 13.95
C CYS A 75 -7.67 -12.18 15.43
N ILE A 76 -8.43 -13.21 15.87
CA ILE A 76 -8.26 -13.81 17.18
C ILE A 76 -7.41 -15.08 17.05
N PRO A 77 -6.20 -15.13 17.65
CA PRO A 77 -5.36 -16.33 17.60
C PRO A 77 -6.05 -17.55 18.23
N LYS A 78 -5.82 -18.74 17.68
CA LYS A 78 -6.42 -20.00 18.15
C LYS A 78 -6.18 -20.28 19.64
N GLY A 79 -5.07 -19.80 20.21
CA GLY A 79 -4.73 -19.95 21.63
C GLY A 79 -5.13 -18.77 22.52
N CYS A 80 -6.02 -17.88 22.06
CA CYS A 80 -6.47 -16.73 22.84
C CYS A 80 -7.10 -17.16 24.18
N ARG A 81 -6.58 -16.62 25.28
CA ARG A 81 -7.06 -16.95 26.64
C ARG A 81 -8.35 -16.25 27.03
N ASN A 82 -8.64 -15.12 26.40
CA ASN A 82 -9.84 -14.32 26.66
C ASN A 82 -10.53 -13.97 25.34
N LYS A 83 -11.15 -14.99 24.74
CA LYS A 83 -11.81 -14.88 23.43
C LYS A 83 -13.01 -13.91 23.51
N GLU A 84 -13.76 -13.94 24.59
CA GLU A 84 -14.94 -13.08 24.80
C GLU A 84 -14.54 -11.59 24.78
N ALA A 85 -13.50 -11.21 25.51
CA ALA A 85 -13.01 -9.82 25.48
C ALA A 85 -12.48 -9.42 24.12
N ALA A 86 -11.81 -10.32 23.38
CA ALA A 86 -11.36 -10.06 22.02
C ALA A 86 -12.53 -9.84 21.05
N GLU A 87 -13.59 -10.65 21.17
CA GLU A 87 -14.81 -10.49 20.36
C GLU A 87 -15.54 -9.17 20.71
N MET A 88 -15.60 -8.80 22.00
CA MET A 88 -16.14 -7.51 22.42
C MET A 88 -15.36 -6.33 21.85
N TYR A 89 -14.03 -6.42 21.83
CA TYR A 89 -13.18 -5.39 21.26
C TYR A 89 -13.38 -5.26 19.74
N ILE A 90 -13.45 -6.38 19.02
CA ILE A 90 -13.74 -6.36 17.57
C ILE A 90 -15.13 -5.75 17.31
N ASN A 91 -16.14 -6.10 18.10
CA ASN A 91 -17.46 -5.49 17.97
C ASN A 91 -17.43 -3.98 18.24
N PHE A 92 -16.67 -3.54 19.25
CA PHE A 92 -16.47 -2.12 19.52
C PHE A 92 -15.84 -1.37 18.34
N LEU A 93 -14.83 -1.94 17.69
CA LEU A 93 -14.23 -1.34 16.49
C LEU A 93 -15.21 -1.20 15.33
N ASN A 94 -16.28 -2.01 15.31
CA ASN A 94 -17.33 -1.96 14.28
C ASN A 94 -18.53 -1.07 14.66
N GLU A 95 -18.55 -0.46 15.84
CA GLU A 95 -19.55 0.56 16.16
C GLU A 95 -19.40 1.73 15.17
N PRO A 96 -20.50 2.24 14.59
CA PRO A 96 -20.42 3.24 13.52
C PRO A 96 -19.57 4.48 13.84
N ASP A 97 -19.76 5.04 15.03
CA ASP A 97 -19.01 6.22 15.50
C ASP A 97 -17.52 5.92 15.67
N VAL A 98 -17.18 4.70 16.12
CA VAL A 98 -15.80 4.26 16.31
C VAL A 98 -15.14 3.99 14.96
N ALA A 99 -15.83 3.28 14.06
CA ALA A 99 -15.34 3.00 12.70
C ALA A 99 -15.14 4.29 11.90
N TYR A 100 -16.05 5.27 12.06
CA TYR A 100 -15.90 6.60 11.49
C TYR A 100 -14.64 7.30 12.00
N ALA A 101 -14.48 7.37 13.33
CA ALA A 101 -13.33 8.02 13.94
C ALA A 101 -11.99 7.37 13.55
N ILE A 102 -11.98 6.05 13.35
CA ILE A 102 -10.81 5.34 12.85
C ILE A 102 -10.51 5.75 11.41
N ALA A 103 -11.50 5.69 10.51
CA ALA A 103 -11.31 6.02 9.10
C ALA A 103 -10.84 7.48 8.93
N ASP A 104 -11.45 8.41 9.64
CA ASP A 104 -11.11 9.83 9.63
C ASP A 104 -9.67 10.07 10.14
N PHE A 105 -9.25 9.35 11.18
CA PHE A 105 -7.91 9.52 11.76
C PHE A 105 -6.78 8.93 10.91
N ILE A 106 -7.02 7.77 10.27
CA ILE A 106 -5.95 7.06 9.54
C ILE A 106 -5.98 7.30 8.03
N GLY A 107 -6.99 7.99 7.51
CA GLY A 107 -7.14 8.28 6.07
C GLY A 107 -7.49 7.08 5.19
N TYR A 108 -7.75 5.90 5.78
CA TYR A 108 -8.11 4.70 5.02
C TYR A 108 -9.62 4.54 4.88
N SER A 109 -10.04 3.93 3.78
CA SER A 109 -11.45 3.59 3.56
C SER A 109 -11.99 2.60 4.59
N THR A 110 -13.24 2.82 5.00
CA THR A 110 -13.91 1.94 5.97
C THR A 110 -14.86 0.96 5.27
N PRO A 111 -14.85 -0.34 5.64
CA PRO A 111 -15.85 -1.29 5.17
C PRO A 111 -17.19 -1.16 5.91
N ASN A 112 -17.30 -0.28 6.90
CA ASN A 112 -18.52 -0.07 7.67
C ASN A 112 -19.45 0.92 6.95
N GLN A 113 -20.56 0.42 6.38
CA GLN A 113 -21.52 1.24 5.62
C GLN A 113 -22.03 2.47 6.38
N LYS A 114 -22.34 2.33 7.68
CA LYS A 114 -22.84 3.44 8.47
C LYS A 114 -21.76 4.49 8.77
N ALA A 115 -20.54 4.05 9.00
CA ALA A 115 -19.41 4.97 9.14
C ALA A 115 -19.14 5.71 7.83
N TYR A 116 -19.20 5.02 6.68
CA TYR A 116 -19.08 5.66 5.37
C TYR A 116 -20.16 6.73 5.14
N GLU A 117 -21.40 6.47 5.53
CA GLU A 117 -22.50 7.45 5.42
C GLU A 117 -22.25 8.72 6.23
N MET A 118 -21.45 8.64 7.30
CA MET A 118 -21.10 9.78 8.16
C MET A 118 -19.95 10.63 7.63
N LEU A 119 -19.15 10.12 6.68
CA LEU A 119 -18.04 10.86 6.08
C LEU A 119 -18.54 12.06 5.26
N ASP A 120 -17.72 13.09 5.18
CA ASP A 120 -17.97 14.25 4.33
C ASP A 120 -17.92 13.87 2.84
N ASP A 121 -18.67 14.59 2.02
CA ASP A 121 -18.72 14.35 0.58
C ASP A 121 -17.36 14.58 -0.10
N GLU A 122 -16.52 15.43 0.47
CA GLU A 122 -15.16 15.69 -0.01
C GLU A 122 -14.30 14.43 0.11
N VAL A 123 -14.35 13.73 1.25
CA VAL A 123 -13.63 12.47 1.48
C VAL A 123 -14.18 11.36 0.59
N LYS A 124 -15.50 11.25 0.45
CA LYS A 124 -16.15 10.23 -0.40
C LYS A 124 -15.81 10.36 -1.89
N ASN A 125 -15.42 11.55 -2.33
CA ASN A 125 -15.16 11.87 -3.73
C ASN A 125 -13.70 12.31 -3.98
N ASP A 126 -12.79 11.98 -3.07
CA ASP A 126 -11.37 12.35 -3.18
C ASP A 126 -10.64 11.60 -4.32
N GLY A 127 -11.22 10.48 -4.79
CA GLY A 127 -10.62 9.64 -5.82
C GLY A 127 -9.35 8.91 -5.36
N ILE A 128 -9.10 8.86 -4.07
CA ILE A 128 -7.95 8.21 -3.42
C ILE A 128 -8.42 7.15 -2.44
N SER A 129 -9.13 7.57 -1.39
CA SER A 129 -9.65 6.68 -0.36
C SER A 129 -10.86 5.87 -0.84
N TYR A 130 -11.67 6.47 -1.69
CA TYR A 130 -12.86 5.85 -2.26
C TYR A 130 -12.83 5.96 -3.79
N LEU A 131 -12.50 4.83 -4.43
CA LEU A 131 -12.43 4.72 -5.89
C LEU A 131 -13.79 4.35 -6.46
N ASP A 132 -14.01 4.70 -7.73
CA ASP A 132 -15.19 4.26 -8.47
C ASP A 132 -15.26 2.74 -8.56
N ASP A 133 -16.46 2.17 -8.45
CA ASP A 133 -16.70 0.71 -8.52
C ASP A 133 -16.14 0.11 -9.81
N ASP A 134 -16.30 0.79 -10.95
CA ASP A 134 -15.78 0.35 -12.25
C ASP A 134 -14.24 0.25 -12.23
N TYR A 135 -13.56 1.21 -11.58
CA TYR A 135 -12.11 1.15 -11.41
C TYR A 135 -11.69 -0.02 -10.52
N ILE A 136 -12.39 -0.22 -9.41
CA ILE A 136 -12.11 -1.33 -8.48
C ILE A 136 -12.25 -2.66 -9.20
N GLU A 137 -13.33 -2.86 -9.97
CA GLU A 137 -13.60 -4.13 -10.66
C GLU A 137 -12.61 -4.39 -11.80
N GLU A 138 -12.29 -3.38 -12.61
CA GLU A 138 -11.49 -3.55 -13.82
C GLU A 138 -9.98 -3.40 -13.60
N LYS A 139 -9.56 -2.61 -12.60
CA LYS A 139 -8.18 -2.13 -12.45
C LYS A 139 -7.51 -2.56 -11.15
N THR A 140 -8.22 -3.23 -10.24
CA THR A 140 -7.58 -3.69 -9.01
C THR A 140 -7.36 -5.20 -8.99
N THR A 141 -6.36 -5.60 -8.23
CA THR A 141 -6.08 -7.02 -7.97
C THR A 141 -5.90 -7.22 -6.47
N VAL A 142 -6.72 -8.09 -5.90
CA VAL A 142 -6.62 -8.45 -4.48
C VAL A 142 -5.43 -9.36 -4.25
N PHE A 143 -4.67 -9.14 -3.19
CA PHE A 143 -3.62 -10.04 -2.75
C PHE A 143 -4.21 -11.42 -2.39
N CYS A 144 -3.62 -12.47 -2.95
CA CYS A 144 -3.98 -13.85 -2.69
C CYS A 144 -2.82 -14.58 -2.01
N ASN A 145 -3.15 -15.61 -1.20
CA ASN A 145 -2.14 -16.53 -0.74
C ASN A 145 -1.53 -17.28 -1.93
N LEU A 146 -0.22 -17.32 -1.96
CA LEU A 146 0.53 -18.06 -2.96
C LEU A 146 0.92 -19.44 -2.41
N SER A 147 1.24 -20.37 -3.29
CA SER A 147 1.83 -21.65 -2.91
C SER A 147 3.18 -21.43 -2.22
N ASP A 148 3.59 -22.40 -1.39
CA ASP A 148 4.90 -22.36 -0.72
C ASP A 148 6.05 -22.26 -1.73
N GLU A 149 5.92 -22.92 -2.88
CA GLU A 149 6.89 -22.90 -3.97
C GLU A 149 7.02 -21.48 -4.57
N ALA A 150 5.91 -20.82 -4.89
CA ALA A 150 5.91 -19.46 -5.42
C ALA A 150 6.46 -18.46 -4.39
N ASN A 151 6.08 -18.58 -3.12
CA ASN A 151 6.60 -17.76 -2.04
C ASN A 151 8.13 -17.93 -1.87
N GLN A 152 8.62 -19.16 -1.88
CA GLN A 152 10.05 -19.42 -1.78
C GLN A 152 10.82 -18.88 -2.98
N LYS A 153 10.26 -19.02 -4.18
CA LYS A 153 10.83 -18.44 -5.40
C LYS A 153 10.92 -16.93 -5.31
N MET A 154 9.84 -16.25 -4.90
CA MET A 154 9.83 -14.80 -4.72
C MET A 154 10.88 -14.33 -3.72
N GLN A 155 10.97 -14.99 -2.56
CA GLN A 155 11.98 -14.66 -1.53
C GLN A 155 13.41 -14.82 -2.05
N THR A 156 13.67 -15.87 -2.82
CA THR A 156 14.98 -16.11 -3.43
C THR A 156 15.31 -15.00 -4.43
N LEU A 157 14.42 -14.73 -5.37
CA LEU A 157 14.59 -13.67 -6.38
C LEU A 157 14.78 -12.30 -5.75
N TRP A 158 14.03 -11.98 -4.69
CA TRP A 158 14.16 -10.74 -3.94
C TRP A 158 15.52 -10.63 -3.25
N THR A 159 15.98 -11.69 -2.62
CA THR A 159 17.30 -11.74 -1.96
C THR A 159 18.42 -11.57 -2.97
N ASP A 160 18.35 -12.28 -4.09
CA ASP A 160 19.32 -12.18 -5.18
C ASP A 160 19.36 -10.78 -5.79
N MET A 161 18.21 -10.17 -5.99
CA MET A 161 18.11 -8.79 -6.48
C MET A 161 18.76 -7.81 -5.50
N LYS A 162 18.47 -7.91 -4.20
CA LYS A 162 19.05 -7.02 -3.18
C LYS A 162 20.57 -7.21 -3.05
N SER A 163 21.05 -8.44 -3.13
CA SER A 163 22.49 -8.78 -2.99
C SER A 163 23.29 -8.59 -4.28
N SER A 164 22.65 -8.40 -5.45
CA SER A 164 23.36 -8.11 -6.70
C SER A 164 24.21 -6.85 -6.56
N GLU A 165 25.45 -6.89 -7.05
CA GLU A 165 26.37 -5.75 -6.96
C GLU A 165 25.77 -4.50 -7.60
N GLU A 166 25.79 -3.38 -6.87
CA GLU A 166 25.49 -2.07 -7.40
C GLU A 166 26.62 -1.66 -8.37
N GLN A 167 26.29 -1.55 -9.64
CA GLN A 167 27.09 -0.66 -10.47
C GLN A 167 26.80 0.76 -9.95
N THR A 168 27.74 1.33 -9.22
CA THR A 168 27.65 2.68 -8.65
C THR A 168 27.17 3.63 -9.74
N PRO A 169 25.95 4.16 -9.67
CA PRO A 169 25.56 5.19 -10.59
C PRO A 169 26.20 6.48 -10.10
N ASN A 170 26.82 7.21 -10.99
CA ASN A 170 26.87 8.66 -10.83
C ASN A 170 25.46 9.09 -10.44
N LYS A 171 25.32 9.86 -9.36
CA LYS A 171 24.04 10.42 -8.90
C LYS A 171 23.40 11.19 -10.05
N VAL A 172 22.64 10.51 -10.88
CA VAL A 172 21.79 11.15 -11.88
C VAL A 172 20.46 11.33 -11.17
N ILE A 173 20.14 12.57 -10.92
CA ILE A 173 18.78 13.00 -10.63
C ILE A 173 18.02 12.69 -11.92
N VAL A 174 17.34 11.55 -11.96
CA VAL A 174 16.49 11.20 -13.10
C VAL A 174 15.20 11.99 -12.92
N PRO A 175 14.80 12.82 -13.89
CA PRO A 175 13.49 13.44 -13.86
C PRO A 175 12.43 12.33 -13.83
N ALA A 176 11.47 12.47 -12.95
CA ALA A 176 10.47 11.50 -12.63
C ALA A 176 9.60 11.15 -13.84
N PHE A 177 9.73 9.92 -14.32
CA PHE A 177 8.69 9.19 -15.03
C PHE A 177 8.70 7.74 -14.55
N MET A 178 8.19 7.50 -13.36
CA MET A 178 7.84 6.15 -12.92
C MET A 178 6.46 6.20 -12.31
N SER A 179 5.60 5.34 -12.83
CA SER A 179 4.27 5.12 -12.30
C SER A 179 4.36 4.81 -10.82
N VAL A 180 3.81 5.69 -10.01
CA VAL A 180 3.64 5.43 -8.57
C VAL A 180 2.57 4.37 -8.46
N CYS A 181 2.95 3.14 -8.13
CA CYS A 181 1.99 2.12 -7.73
C CYS A 181 1.63 2.39 -6.28
N VAL A 182 0.41 2.77 -6.05
CA VAL A 182 -0.12 2.87 -4.72
C VAL A 182 -1.05 1.72 -4.47
N ILE A 183 -0.94 1.19 -3.28
CA ILE A 183 -1.75 0.10 -2.79
C ILE A 183 -2.93 0.73 -2.08
N ALA A 184 -4.11 0.57 -2.64
CA ALA A 184 -5.37 0.91 -1.98
C ALA A 184 -5.82 -0.21 -1.08
#